data_bd43b350e1ba237ffab37b916ed6bd6f
#
_entry.id   bd43b350e1ba237ffab37b916ed6bd6f
#
_cell.length_a   1.000
_cell.length_b   1.000
_cell.length_c   1.000
_cell.angle_alpha   90.00
_cell.angle_beta   90.00
_cell.angle_gamma   90.00
#
_symmetry.space_group_name_H-M   'P 1'
#
loop_
_entity.id
_entity.type
_entity.pdbx_description
1 polymer ?
#
loop_
_entity_poly.entity_id
_entity_poly.type
_entity_poly.pdbx_seq_one_letter_code
_entity_poly.pdbx_strand_id
1 'polypeptide(L)'
;MGTVGWDFANPEMVIIGTDDGSETGDARELINFYRPMMNNDPRYVVGTWDECECIKIFYNTFISAKLSLVNMIQDVAEKQGNIDVDVVTDALRKSDQRIMGPRYMTAGMGDGGACHPRDNIALRWMSENLGLGY
;
A
#
# COMPACT_ATOMS: atom_id res chain seq x y z
N MET A 1 2.63 -6.50 -17.84
CA MET A 1 1.25 -6.96 -18.12
C MET A 1 1.32 -8.43 -18.51
N GLY A 2 0.43 -9.28 -18.04
CA GLY A 2 0.42 -10.72 -18.29
C GLY A 2 0.26 -11.60 -17.06
N THR A 3 0.04 -11.00 -15.89
CA THR A 3 -0.12 -11.73 -14.62
C THR A 3 -1.58 -12.01 -14.25
N VAL A 4 -2.56 -11.58 -15.06
CA VAL A 4 -4.00 -11.65 -14.71
C VAL A 4 -4.43 -13.06 -14.27
N GLY A 5 -4.01 -14.09 -15.00
CA GLY A 5 -4.32 -15.48 -14.62
C GLY A 5 -3.65 -15.92 -13.34
N TRP A 6 -2.40 -15.50 -13.15
CA TRP A 6 -1.67 -15.77 -11.91
C TRP A 6 -2.26 -15.02 -10.73
N ASP A 7 -2.55 -13.72 -10.91
CA ASP A 7 -3.14 -12.86 -9.88
C ASP A 7 -4.52 -13.36 -9.47
N PHE A 8 -5.32 -13.85 -10.45
CA PHE A 8 -6.62 -14.46 -10.15
C PHE A 8 -6.48 -15.73 -9.29
N ALA A 9 -5.50 -16.58 -9.61
CA ALA A 9 -5.28 -17.82 -8.88
C ALA A 9 -4.51 -17.65 -7.56
N ASN A 10 -3.85 -16.49 -7.35
CA ASN A 10 -3.04 -16.20 -6.16
C ASN A 10 -3.33 -14.79 -5.61
N PRO A 11 -4.59 -14.42 -5.36
CA PRO A 11 -4.90 -13.09 -4.85
C PRO A 11 -4.42 -12.91 -3.41
N GLU A 12 -4.00 -11.69 -3.07
CA GLU A 12 -3.68 -11.33 -1.69
C GLU A 12 -4.94 -11.33 -0.80
N MET A 13 -6.06 -10.89 -1.38
CA MET A 13 -7.38 -10.89 -0.74
C MET A 13 -8.49 -11.01 -1.77
N VAL A 14 -9.63 -11.55 -1.34
CA VAL A 14 -10.90 -11.56 -2.06
C VAL A 14 -11.86 -10.66 -1.32
N ILE A 15 -12.41 -9.66 -2.01
CA ILE A 15 -13.30 -8.65 -1.42
C ILE A 15 -14.73 -8.93 -1.89
N ILE A 16 -15.65 -9.03 -0.96
CA ILE A 16 -17.08 -9.32 -1.23
C ILE A 16 -17.94 -8.26 -0.56
N GLY A 17 -18.66 -7.48 -1.37
CA GLY A 17 -19.61 -6.50 -0.88
C GLY A 17 -20.99 -7.12 -0.67
N THR A 18 -21.61 -6.81 0.47
CA THR A 18 -23.00 -7.15 0.79
C THR A 18 -23.76 -5.88 1.18
N ASP A 19 -25.07 -5.96 1.30
CA ASP A 19 -25.92 -4.80 1.61
C ASP A 19 -25.61 -4.21 2.99
N ASP A 20 -25.39 -5.06 3.98
CA ASP A 20 -25.18 -4.67 5.37
C ASP A 20 -23.77 -4.96 5.91
N GLY A 21 -22.85 -5.42 5.06
CA GLY A 21 -21.50 -5.79 5.43
C GLY A 21 -21.38 -7.14 6.15
N SER A 22 -22.48 -7.87 6.29
CA SER A 22 -22.47 -9.17 6.96
C SER A 22 -22.10 -10.31 5.99
N GLU A 23 -21.49 -11.36 6.54
CA GLU A 23 -21.23 -12.60 5.81
C GLU A 23 -22.53 -13.40 5.68
N THR A 24 -23.37 -13.03 4.70
CA THR A 24 -24.61 -13.69 4.37
C THR A 24 -24.39 -15.09 3.78
N GLY A 25 -25.49 -15.85 3.59
CA GLY A 25 -25.45 -17.13 2.88
C GLY A 25 -24.83 -17.01 1.49
N ASP A 26 -25.19 -15.97 0.75
CA ASP A 26 -24.70 -15.70 -0.61
C ASP A 26 -23.19 -15.37 -0.62
N ALA A 27 -22.74 -14.54 0.30
CA ALA A 27 -21.31 -14.25 0.45
C ALA A 27 -20.51 -15.52 0.76
N ARG A 28 -21.05 -16.38 1.62
CA ARG A 28 -20.44 -17.67 1.96
C ARG A 28 -20.43 -18.63 0.78
N GLU A 29 -21.47 -18.65 -0.03
CA GLU A 29 -21.50 -19.43 -1.27
C GLU A 29 -20.41 -18.97 -2.24
N LEU A 30 -20.23 -17.66 -2.43
CA LEU A 30 -19.16 -17.10 -3.27
C LEU A 30 -17.78 -17.49 -2.74
N ILE A 31 -17.54 -17.39 -1.45
CA ILE A 31 -16.27 -17.80 -0.82
C ILE A 31 -16.01 -19.28 -1.11
N ASN A 32 -16.99 -20.14 -0.90
CA ASN A 32 -16.85 -21.57 -1.13
C ASN A 32 -16.64 -21.91 -2.60
N PHE A 33 -17.26 -21.14 -3.49
CA PHE A 33 -17.11 -21.32 -4.94
C PHE A 33 -15.70 -20.94 -5.42
N TYR A 34 -15.16 -19.80 -4.95
CA TYR A 34 -13.85 -19.33 -5.41
C TYR A 34 -12.67 -20.01 -4.73
N ARG A 35 -12.82 -20.41 -3.46
CA ARG A 35 -11.74 -21.00 -2.67
C ARG A 35 -10.99 -22.14 -3.36
N PRO A 36 -11.64 -23.13 -4.00
CA PRO A 36 -10.94 -24.23 -4.68
C PRO A 36 -10.24 -23.80 -5.99
N MET A 37 -10.49 -22.57 -6.49
CA MET A 37 -9.84 -22.02 -7.68
C MET A 37 -8.56 -21.25 -7.33
N MET A 38 -8.30 -21.01 -6.05
CA MET A 38 -7.14 -20.28 -5.57
C MET A 38 -6.01 -21.24 -5.22
N ASN A 39 -4.78 -20.89 -5.61
CA ASN A 39 -3.58 -21.67 -5.29
C ASN A 39 -3.02 -21.35 -3.90
N ASN A 40 -3.38 -20.19 -3.37
CA ASN A 40 -3.04 -19.74 -2.03
C ASN A 40 -4.31 -19.74 -1.15
N ASP A 41 -4.15 -19.41 0.13
CA ASP A 41 -5.28 -19.19 1.04
C ASP A 41 -5.44 -17.68 1.31
N PRO A 42 -6.11 -16.93 0.40
CA PRO A 42 -6.22 -15.49 0.52
C PRO A 42 -7.12 -15.10 1.68
N ARG A 43 -6.94 -13.87 2.18
CA ARG A 43 -7.91 -13.28 3.11
C ARG A 43 -9.23 -13.01 2.39
N TYR A 44 -10.34 -13.37 3.03
CA TYR A 44 -11.67 -12.99 2.57
C TYR A 44 -12.13 -11.80 3.41
N VAL A 45 -12.44 -10.70 2.72
CA VAL A 45 -12.91 -9.46 3.34
C VAL A 45 -14.35 -9.25 2.92
N VAL A 46 -15.27 -9.33 3.88
CA VAL A 46 -16.68 -9.04 3.67
C VAL A 46 -16.99 -7.68 4.30
N GLY A 47 -17.64 -6.81 3.56
CA GLY A 47 -18.04 -5.48 4.00
C GLY A 47 -19.24 -4.99 3.21
N THR A 48 -19.69 -3.77 3.49
CA THR A 48 -20.68 -3.12 2.64
C THR A 48 -20.11 -2.85 1.24
N TRP A 49 -20.96 -2.59 0.27
CA TRP A 49 -20.53 -2.25 -1.09
C TRP A 49 -19.58 -1.05 -1.08
N ASP A 50 -19.91 0.01 -0.36
CA ASP A 50 -19.09 1.22 -0.25
C ASP A 50 -17.72 0.95 0.38
N GLU A 51 -17.65 0.12 1.41
CA GLU A 51 -16.40 -0.32 2.04
C GLU A 51 -15.53 -1.10 1.06
N CYS A 52 -16.12 -2.01 0.31
CA CYS A 52 -15.41 -2.82 -0.67
C CYS A 52 -14.88 -1.99 -1.84
N GLU A 53 -15.66 -1.04 -2.34
CA GLU A 53 -15.23 -0.09 -3.35
C GLU A 53 -14.10 0.81 -2.83
N CYS A 54 -14.22 1.32 -1.60
CA CYS A 54 -13.16 2.08 -0.94
C CYS A 54 -11.86 1.26 -0.83
N ILE A 55 -11.92 0.02 -0.38
CA ILE A 55 -10.75 -0.86 -0.28
C ILE A 55 -10.06 -0.96 -1.65
N LYS A 56 -10.82 -1.20 -2.72
CA LYS A 56 -10.27 -1.34 -4.08
C LYS A 56 -9.59 -0.07 -4.57
N ILE A 57 -10.20 1.09 -4.34
CA ILE A 57 -9.65 2.39 -4.75
C ILE A 57 -8.38 2.69 -3.97
N PHE A 58 -8.44 2.61 -2.65
CA PHE A 58 -7.31 2.96 -1.79
C PHE A 58 -6.15 1.97 -1.89
N TYR A 59 -6.39 0.70 -2.19
CA TYR A 59 -5.32 -0.25 -2.46
C TYR A 59 -4.38 0.25 -3.57
N ASN A 60 -4.95 0.66 -4.70
CA ASN A 60 -4.16 1.20 -5.81
C ASN A 60 -3.55 2.58 -5.48
N THR A 61 -4.26 3.41 -4.73
CA THR A 61 -3.76 4.72 -4.29
C THR A 61 -2.55 4.58 -3.37
N PHE A 62 -2.54 3.62 -2.45
CA PHE A 62 -1.38 3.30 -1.63
C PHE A 62 -0.17 2.87 -2.47
N ILE A 63 -0.40 2.03 -3.49
CA ILE A 63 0.67 1.64 -4.42
C ILE A 63 1.23 2.86 -5.15
N SER A 64 0.37 3.74 -5.66
CA SER A 64 0.79 4.96 -6.35
C SER A 64 1.57 5.91 -5.44
N ALA A 65 1.13 6.09 -4.19
CA ALA A 65 1.84 6.90 -3.20
C ALA A 65 3.23 6.31 -2.89
N LYS A 66 3.31 4.98 -2.73
CA LYS A 66 4.58 4.28 -2.50
C LYS A 66 5.53 4.47 -3.69
N LEU A 67 5.04 4.33 -4.93
CA LEU A 67 5.83 4.57 -6.14
C LEU A 67 6.33 6.02 -6.21
N SER A 68 5.48 6.99 -5.87
CA SER A 68 5.87 8.40 -5.85
C SER A 68 7.00 8.66 -4.85
N LEU A 69 6.91 8.08 -3.65
CA LEU A 69 7.97 8.20 -2.64
C LEU A 69 9.29 7.55 -3.10
N VAL A 70 9.23 6.39 -3.75
CA VAL A 70 10.43 5.72 -4.28
C VAL A 70 11.07 6.52 -5.41
N ASN A 71 10.26 7.10 -6.31
CA ASN A 71 10.77 7.97 -7.37
C ASN A 71 11.41 9.25 -6.80
N MET A 72 10.84 9.80 -5.73
CA MET A 72 11.44 10.94 -5.01
C MET A 72 12.83 10.61 -4.45
N ILE A 73 13.02 9.38 -3.94
CA ILE A 73 14.34 8.91 -3.50
C ILE A 73 15.34 8.88 -4.68
N GLN A 74 14.89 8.41 -5.83
CA GLN A 74 15.67 8.40 -7.06
C GLN A 74 16.10 9.82 -7.47
N ASP A 75 15.16 10.76 -7.52
CA ASP A 75 15.44 12.15 -7.91
C ASP A 75 16.45 12.80 -6.97
N VAL A 76 16.32 12.57 -5.66
CA VAL A 76 17.29 13.04 -4.66
C VAL A 76 18.66 12.39 -4.88
N ALA A 77 18.72 11.09 -5.12
CA ALA A 77 19.95 10.37 -5.35
C ALA A 77 20.70 10.88 -6.59
N GLU A 78 19.98 11.11 -7.68
CA GLU A 78 20.56 11.65 -8.92
C GLU A 78 21.11 13.08 -8.76
N LYS A 79 20.38 13.94 -8.05
CA LYS A 79 20.77 15.35 -7.85
C LYS A 79 21.88 15.53 -6.82
N GLN A 80 21.79 14.80 -5.72
CA GLN A 80 22.77 14.89 -4.63
C GLN A 80 24.09 14.20 -4.99
N GLY A 81 24.01 13.09 -5.73
CA GLY A 81 25.14 12.21 -6.00
C GLY A 81 25.58 11.40 -4.78
N ASN A 82 26.43 10.42 -5.00
CA ASN A 82 26.99 9.54 -3.96
C ASN A 82 25.91 8.81 -3.11
N ILE A 83 24.75 8.56 -3.70
CA ILE A 83 23.66 7.80 -3.10
C ILE A 83 23.31 6.67 -4.06
N ASP A 84 23.44 5.44 -3.57
CA ASP A 84 22.93 4.26 -4.28
C ASP A 84 21.46 4.07 -3.90
N VAL A 85 20.56 4.29 -4.85
CA VAL A 85 19.13 4.22 -4.65
C VAL A 85 18.68 2.82 -4.25
N ASP A 86 19.33 1.77 -4.76
CA ASP A 86 18.99 0.39 -4.44
C ASP A 86 19.32 0.06 -2.98
N VAL A 87 20.40 0.59 -2.44
CA VAL A 87 20.73 0.44 -1.02
C VAL A 87 19.67 1.09 -0.14
N VAL A 88 19.21 2.30 -0.50
CA VAL A 88 18.18 3.02 0.27
C VAL A 88 16.85 2.27 0.21
N THR A 89 16.39 1.94 -0.99
CA THR A 89 15.09 1.28 -1.17
C THR A 89 15.07 -0.14 -0.60
N ASP A 90 16.19 -0.88 -0.67
CA ASP A 90 16.31 -2.20 -0.06
C ASP A 90 16.22 -2.14 1.47
N ALA A 91 16.82 -1.14 2.09
CA ALA A 91 16.69 -0.91 3.52
C ALA A 91 15.23 -0.60 3.93
N LEU A 92 14.55 0.26 3.16
CA LEU A 92 13.18 0.64 3.44
C LEU A 92 12.19 -0.52 3.22
N ARG A 93 12.34 -1.30 2.15
CA ARG A 93 11.45 -2.43 1.87
C ARG A 93 11.53 -3.55 2.92
N LYS A 94 12.65 -3.66 3.62
CA LYS A 94 12.85 -4.62 4.72
C LYS A 94 12.34 -4.13 6.07
N SER A 95 11.81 -2.89 6.13
CA SER A 95 11.23 -2.31 7.35
C SER A 95 9.79 -2.80 7.57
N ASP A 96 9.65 -4.08 7.86
CA ASP A 96 8.39 -4.82 7.93
C ASP A 96 7.49 -4.44 9.13
N GLN A 97 8.04 -3.82 10.17
CA GLN A 97 7.28 -3.46 11.37
C GLN A 97 6.52 -2.13 11.24
N ARG A 98 7.06 -1.16 10.52
CA ARG A 98 6.49 0.20 10.42
C ARG A 98 6.09 0.57 9.01
N ILE A 99 7.01 0.45 8.04
CA ILE A 99 6.77 0.91 6.67
C ILE A 99 5.92 -0.10 5.89
N MET A 100 6.24 -1.39 5.98
CA MET A 100 5.54 -2.46 5.27
C MET A 100 4.56 -3.24 6.16
N GLY A 101 4.56 -2.95 7.47
CA GLY A 101 3.67 -3.62 8.43
C GLY A 101 2.36 -2.86 8.67
N PRO A 102 1.50 -3.39 9.54
CA PRO A 102 0.16 -2.84 9.79
C PRO A 102 0.15 -1.58 10.67
N ARG A 103 1.29 -1.15 11.19
CA ARG A 103 1.37 0.07 12.01
C ARG A 103 1.04 1.31 11.16
N TYR A 104 0.45 2.31 11.79
CA TYR A 104 0.01 3.56 11.15
C TYR A 104 -1.14 3.40 10.13
N MET A 105 -1.92 2.31 10.25
CA MET A 105 -3.12 2.05 9.46
C MET A 105 -4.42 2.29 10.25
N THR A 106 -4.38 3.12 11.29
CA THR A 106 -5.57 3.51 12.06
C THR A 106 -5.97 4.93 11.71
N ALA A 107 -7.22 5.13 11.34
CA ALA A 107 -7.75 6.45 11.00
C ALA A 107 -7.73 7.39 12.20
N GLY A 108 -7.59 8.69 11.95
CA GLY A 108 -7.54 9.73 12.97
C GLY A 108 -6.20 9.91 13.68
N MET A 109 -5.19 9.15 13.31
CA MET A 109 -3.83 9.38 13.80
C MET A 109 -3.25 10.62 13.13
N GLY A 110 -2.78 11.57 13.92
CA GLY A 110 -2.01 12.68 13.41
C GLY A 110 -0.55 12.31 13.13
N ASP A 111 0.17 13.21 12.47
CA ASP A 111 1.62 13.10 12.24
C ASP A 111 2.36 13.33 13.58
N GLY A 112 2.25 12.35 14.46
CA GLY A 112 2.66 12.44 15.86
C GLY A 112 4.15 12.24 16.08
N GLY A 113 4.68 13.05 17.00
CA GLY A 113 6.07 12.99 17.44
C GLY A 113 6.96 14.03 16.75
N ALA A 114 8.08 14.37 17.40
CA ALA A 114 9.00 15.40 16.93
C ALA A 114 9.78 15.00 15.67
N CYS A 115 9.85 13.70 15.35
CA CYS A 115 10.68 13.21 14.26
C CYS A 115 10.04 13.44 12.89
N HIS A 116 8.75 13.13 12.72
CA HIS A 116 8.10 13.21 11.41
C HIS A 116 8.07 14.63 10.85
N PRO A 117 7.58 15.65 11.57
CA PRO A 117 7.61 17.04 11.09
C PRO A 117 9.02 17.54 10.79
N ARG A 118 9.99 17.21 11.65
CA ARG A 118 11.38 17.61 11.46
C ARG A 118 11.97 17.02 10.18
N ASP A 119 11.77 15.75 9.94
CA ASP A 119 12.35 15.06 8.78
C ASP A 119 11.65 15.47 7.49
N ASN A 120 10.33 15.76 7.53
CA ASN A 120 9.61 16.34 6.40
C ASN A 120 10.09 17.77 6.06
N ILE A 121 10.41 18.58 7.06
CA ILE A 121 11.02 19.91 6.86
C ILE A 121 12.41 19.77 6.24
N ALA A 122 13.21 18.80 6.69
CA ALA A 122 14.53 18.55 6.14
C ALA A 122 14.45 18.08 4.69
N LEU A 123 13.51 17.21 4.34
CA LEU A 123 13.28 16.77 2.96
C LEU A 123 12.85 17.93 2.07
N ARG A 124 11.94 18.77 2.54
CA ARG A 124 11.52 19.98 1.81
C ARG A 124 12.72 20.92 1.54
N TRP A 125 13.51 21.20 2.56
CA TRP A 125 14.72 22.03 2.40
C TRP A 125 15.71 21.41 1.38
N MET A 126 15.91 20.10 1.45
CA MET A 126 16.76 19.37 0.50
C MET A 126 16.20 19.49 -0.93
N SER A 127 14.90 19.29 -1.11
CA SER A 127 14.21 19.40 -2.39
C SER A 127 14.39 20.80 -3.00
N GLU A 128 14.19 21.85 -2.21
CA GLU A 128 14.38 23.25 -2.65
C GLU A 128 15.82 23.52 -3.10
N ASN A 129 16.81 23.01 -2.35
CA ASN A 129 18.23 23.21 -2.69
C ASN A 129 18.68 22.39 -3.92
N LEU A 130 18.06 21.25 -4.16
CA LEU A 130 18.34 20.40 -5.33
C LEU A 130 17.52 20.81 -6.58
N GLY A 131 16.62 21.78 -6.45
CA GLY A 131 15.76 22.24 -7.54
C GLY A 131 14.69 21.20 -7.90
N LEU A 132 14.26 20.41 -6.95
CA LEU A 132 13.15 19.45 -7.07
C LEU A 132 11.84 20.12 -6.69
N GLY A 133 10.73 19.72 -7.28
CA GLY A 133 9.44 20.42 -7.19
C GLY A 133 8.51 19.94 -6.06
N TYR A 134 9.03 19.36 -4.97
CA TYR A 134 8.20 18.81 -3.87
C TYR A 134 8.76 19.09 -2.49
#